data_8c31a30cb81986f24c3fab828ca8d9e5
#
_entry.id   8c31a30cb81986f24c3fab828ca8d9e5
#
_cell.length_a   1.000
_cell.length_b   1.000
_cell.length_c   1.000
_cell.angle_alpha   90.00
_cell.angle_beta   90.00
_cell.angle_gamma   90.00
#
_symmetry.space_group_name_H-M   'P 1'
#
loop_
_entity.id
_entity.type
_entity.pdbx_description
1 polymer ?
#
loop_
_entity_poly.entity_id
_entity_poly.type
_entity_poly.pdbx_seq_one_letter_code
_entity_poly.pdbx_strand_id
1 'polypeptide(L)'
;MVIYDERLSVPLRWWLAALAAVAGLTAALLPLSPLLAAAGGTILLLALAPAFGSYGGVRIRVCDGVLVAGPIVLRGEHVGAVEILDEAAAFAWRTRLAGPRARLLIRSYLPRAVRVEVAEPSLLCPYVYLSTRRPTALAAALTEARDHCTSPAAGSR
;
A
#
# COMPACT_ATOMS: atom_id res chain seq x y z
N MET A 1 15.01 -8.30 -13.75
CA MET A 1 14.81 -6.90 -14.24
C MET A 1 13.66 -6.27 -13.47
N VAL A 2 13.81 -5.00 -12.98
CA VAL A 2 12.73 -4.29 -12.28
C VAL A 2 11.78 -3.71 -13.32
N ILE A 3 10.53 -4.18 -13.36
CA ILE A 3 9.49 -3.73 -14.29
C ILE A 3 8.70 -2.58 -13.66
N TYR A 4 8.49 -2.63 -12.34
CA TYR A 4 7.73 -1.63 -11.59
C TYR A 4 8.31 -1.42 -10.19
N ASP A 5 8.42 -0.16 -9.77
CA ASP A 5 8.79 0.22 -8.38
C ASP A 5 7.97 1.45 -7.98
N GLU A 6 7.15 1.31 -6.95
CA GLU A 6 6.38 2.40 -6.36
C GLU A 6 6.60 2.43 -4.85
N ARG A 7 7.03 3.58 -4.35
CA ARG A 7 7.10 3.83 -2.92
C ARG A 7 5.87 4.62 -2.48
N LEU A 8 5.06 4.00 -1.63
CA LEU A 8 3.89 4.64 -1.04
C LEU A 8 4.37 5.53 0.11
N SER A 9 4.22 6.85 -0.04
CA SER A 9 4.54 7.84 1.00
C SER A 9 3.28 8.53 1.48
N VAL A 10 3.25 8.86 2.75
CA VAL A 10 2.15 9.65 3.34
C VAL A 10 2.11 11.03 2.68
N PRO A 11 0.95 11.52 2.22
CA PRO A 11 0.84 12.83 1.58
C PRO A 11 1.17 13.96 2.57
N LEU A 12 1.77 15.03 2.04
CA LEU A 12 2.20 16.20 2.82
C LEU A 12 1.09 16.79 3.70
N ARG A 13 -0.16 16.74 3.23
CA ARG A 13 -1.33 17.21 4.00
C ARG A 13 -1.49 16.54 5.36
N TRP A 14 -1.09 15.26 5.49
CA TRP A 14 -1.15 14.54 6.76
C TRP A 14 -0.07 15.03 7.73
N TRP A 15 1.11 15.34 7.21
CA TRP A 15 2.18 15.96 7.99
C TRP A 15 1.79 17.36 8.48
N LEU A 16 1.14 18.15 7.62
CA LEU A 16 0.62 19.48 7.99
C LEU A 16 -0.46 19.37 9.08
N ALA A 17 -1.38 18.40 8.95
CA ALA A 17 -2.40 18.15 9.97
C ALA A 17 -1.77 17.70 11.30
N ALA A 18 -0.74 16.86 11.27
CA ALA A 18 -0.01 16.45 12.47
C ALA A 18 0.69 17.62 13.14
N LEU A 19 1.38 18.47 12.38
CA LEU A 19 2.01 19.68 12.91
C LEU A 19 0.99 20.65 13.50
N ALA A 20 -0.16 20.84 12.85
CA ALA A 20 -1.25 21.66 13.36
C ALA A 20 -1.81 21.10 14.69
N ALA A 21 -1.95 19.78 14.80
CA ALA A 21 -2.38 19.13 16.05
C ALA A 21 -1.36 19.32 17.18
N VAL A 22 -0.06 19.16 16.88
CA VAL A 22 1.01 19.42 17.86
C VAL A 22 1.00 20.88 18.31
N ALA A 23 0.92 21.83 17.37
CA ALA A 23 0.88 23.26 17.68
C ALA A 23 -0.38 23.63 18.51
N GLY A 24 -1.54 23.08 18.12
CA GLY A 24 -2.80 23.31 18.86
C GLY A 24 -2.74 22.78 20.30
N LEU A 25 -2.21 21.57 20.51
CA LEU A 25 -2.04 21.01 21.84
C LEU A 25 -1.05 21.84 22.68
N THR A 26 0.08 22.23 22.10
CA THR A 26 1.07 23.07 22.78
C THR A 26 0.47 24.41 23.19
N ALA A 27 -0.26 25.06 22.27
CA ALA A 27 -0.93 26.34 22.56
C ALA A 27 -2.01 26.22 23.66
N ALA A 28 -2.79 25.13 23.65
CA ALA A 28 -3.82 24.87 24.67
C ALA A 28 -3.23 24.63 26.07
N LEU A 29 -2.05 24.02 26.15
CA LEU A 29 -1.39 23.74 27.43
C LEU A 29 -0.53 24.91 27.93
N LEU A 30 -0.18 25.87 27.07
CA LEU A 30 0.69 27.01 27.42
C LEU A 30 0.20 27.85 28.61
N PRO A 31 -1.11 28.18 28.73
CA PRO A 31 -1.61 28.94 29.87
C PRO A 31 -1.57 28.17 31.19
N LEU A 32 -1.51 26.85 31.19
CA LEU A 32 -1.41 26.02 32.39
C LEU A 32 0.04 25.97 32.88
N SER A 33 0.97 25.62 31.98
CA SER A 33 2.41 25.59 32.29
C SER A 33 3.21 25.45 30.99
N PRO A 34 4.27 26.26 30.79
CA PRO A 34 5.17 26.11 29.64
C PRO A 34 5.84 24.72 29.59
N LEU A 35 6.12 24.15 30.77
CA LEU A 35 6.73 22.80 30.85
C LEU A 35 5.75 21.71 30.37
N LEU A 36 4.48 21.78 30.77
CA LEU A 36 3.44 20.87 30.31
C LEU A 36 3.19 21.03 28.81
N ALA A 37 3.21 22.25 28.28
CA ALA A 37 3.06 22.51 26.85
C ALA A 37 4.20 21.87 26.04
N ALA A 38 5.45 22.06 26.46
CA ALA A 38 6.61 21.48 25.83
C ALA A 38 6.59 19.94 25.90
N ALA A 39 6.29 19.38 27.06
CA ALA A 39 6.21 17.92 27.24
C ALA A 39 5.09 17.30 26.37
N GLY A 40 3.88 17.87 26.40
CA GLY A 40 2.74 17.38 25.64
C GLY A 40 2.98 17.43 24.13
N GLY A 41 3.51 18.55 23.62
CA GLY A 41 3.87 18.70 22.21
C GLY A 41 4.94 17.71 21.77
N THR A 42 5.97 17.52 22.60
CA THR A 42 7.07 16.56 22.32
C THR A 42 6.56 15.12 22.31
N ILE A 43 5.76 14.71 23.29
CA ILE A 43 5.19 13.36 23.36
C ILE A 43 4.34 13.08 22.12
N LEU A 44 3.47 14.02 21.75
CA LEU A 44 2.61 13.86 20.56
C LEU A 44 3.43 13.76 19.28
N LEU A 45 4.48 14.58 19.13
CA LEU A 45 5.37 14.53 17.98
C LEU A 45 6.11 13.18 17.88
N LEU A 46 6.65 12.69 19.01
CA LEU A 46 7.34 11.40 19.08
C LEU A 46 6.40 10.21 18.83
N ALA A 47 5.12 10.33 19.12
CA ALA A 47 4.14 9.30 18.79
C ALA A 47 3.74 9.32 17.32
N LEU A 48 3.55 10.50 16.72
CA LEU A 48 3.10 10.64 15.32
C LEU A 48 4.21 10.33 14.30
N ALA A 49 5.46 10.69 14.59
CA ALA A 49 6.56 10.51 13.65
C ALA A 49 6.80 9.05 13.23
N PRO A 50 6.94 8.07 14.15
CA PRO A 50 7.08 6.66 13.78
C PRO A 50 5.80 6.08 13.18
N ALA A 51 4.62 6.51 13.63
CA ALA A 51 3.36 6.08 13.05
C ALA A 51 3.28 6.43 11.55
N PHE A 52 3.63 7.65 11.16
CA PHE A 52 3.64 8.05 9.75
C PHE A 52 4.79 7.42 8.96
N GLY A 53 5.94 7.22 9.57
CA GLY A 53 7.09 6.54 8.96
C GLY A 53 6.76 5.11 8.58
N SER A 54 6.18 4.34 9.50
CA SER A 54 5.78 2.94 9.26
C SER A 54 4.62 2.82 8.28
N TYR A 55 3.65 3.74 8.36
CA TYR A 55 2.48 3.73 7.47
C TYR A 55 2.82 4.09 6.01
N GLY A 56 3.83 4.94 5.78
CA GLY A 56 4.26 5.40 4.46
C GLY A 56 5.42 4.63 3.83
N GLY A 57 6.01 3.65 4.53
CA GLY A 57 7.25 2.99 4.10
C GLY A 57 7.08 1.80 3.15
N VAL A 58 5.86 1.47 2.73
CA VAL A 58 5.63 0.28 1.90
C VAL A 58 6.01 0.54 0.45
N ARG A 59 6.77 -0.40 -0.12
CA ARG A 59 7.12 -0.44 -1.54
C ARG A 59 6.34 -1.54 -2.24
N ILE A 60 5.88 -1.24 -3.45
CA ILE A 60 5.33 -2.20 -4.39
C ILE A 60 6.36 -2.35 -5.50
N ARG A 61 6.87 -3.57 -5.70
CA ARG A 61 7.85 -3.89 -6.73
C ARG A 61 7.39 -5.10 -7.53
N VAL A 62 7.60 -5.02 -8.83
CA VAL A 62 7.51 -6.17 -9.73
C VAL A 62 8.88 -6.38 -10.33
N CYS A 63 9.54 -7.48 -9.93
CA CYS A 63 10.90 -7.80 -10.35
C CYS A 63 10.94 -9.28 -10.74
N ASP A 64 11.53 -9.57 -11.91
CA ASP A 64 11.79 -10.95 -12.34
C ASP A 64 10.59 -11.90 -12.20
N GLY A 65 9.40 -11.41 -12.59
CA GLY A 65 8.18 -12.19 -12.50
C GLY A 65 7.61 -12.35 -11.09
N VAL A 66 8.11 -11.58 -10.10
CA VAL A 66 7.62 -11.63 -8.71
C VAL A 66 7.09 -10.26 -8.28
N LEU A 67 5.86 -10.23 -7.79
CA LEU A 67 5.29 -9.08 -7.10
C LEU A 67 5.67 -9.14 -5.62
N VAL A 68 6.27 -8.06 -5.12
CA VAL A 68 6.55 -7.83 -3.70
C VAL A 68 5.86 -6.54 -3.26
N ALA A 69 4.90 -6.64 -2.37
CA ALA A 69 4.13 -5.51 -1.86
C ALA A 69 4.01 -5.58 -0.33
N GLY A 70 4.99 -5.00 0.38
CA GLY A 70 5.11 -5.15 1.83
C GLY A 70 5.29 -6.62 2.22
N PRO A 71 4.37 -7.19 3.05
CA PRO A 71 4.43 -8.60 3.45
C PRO A 71 3.87 -9.56 2.38
N ILE A 72 3.33 -9.03 1.28
CA ILE A 72 2.71 -9.81 0.21
C ILE A 72 3.77 -10.10 -0.84
N VAL A 73 4.00 -11.39 -1.10
CA VAL A 73 4.83 -11.88 -2.20
C VAL A 73 3.97 -12.79 -3.06
N LEU A 74 3.91 -12.51 -4.36
CA LEU A 74 3.14 -13.28 -5.34
C LEU A 74 4.00 -13.48 -6.60
N ARG A 75 4.17 -14.72 -7.02
CA ARG A 75 4.86 -15.07 -8.25
C ARG A 75 3.95 -14.84 -9.46
N GLY A 76 4.51 -14.49 -10.60
CA GLY A 76 3.77 -14.24 -11.82
C GLY A 76 2.94 -15.45 -12.29
N GLU A 77 3.41 -16.66 -12.06
CA GLU A 77 2.69 -17.92 -12.33
C GLU A 77 1.36 -18.04 -11.55
N HIS A 78 1.25 -17.37 -10.39
CA HIS A 78 0.04 -17.36 -9.57
C HIS A 78 -0.83 -16.11 -9.79
N VAL A 79 -0.43 -15.21 -10.70
CA VAL A 79 -1.20 -14.03 -11.07
C VAL A 79 -2.33 -14.44 -12.02
N GLY A 80 -3.57 -14.36 -11.55
CA GLY A 80 -4.77 -14.59 -12.36
C GLY A 80 -5.26 -13.32 -13.05
N ALA A 81 -6.57 -13.08 -12.98
CA ALA A 81 -7.17 -11.88 -13.53
C ALA A 81 -6.73 -10.62 -12.76
N VAL A 82 -6.33 -9.58 -13.50
CA VAL A 82 -5.92 -8.29 -12.95
C VAL A 82 -7.00 -7.27 -13.27
N GLU A 83 -7.62 -6.71 -12.25
CA GLU A 83 -8.72 -5.76 -12.35
C GLU A 83 -8.30 -4.40 -11.78
N ILE A 84 -8.49 -3.34 -12.57
CA ILE A 84 -8.27 -1.97 -12.11
C ILE A 84 -9.57 -1.48 -11.45
N LEU A 85 -9.48 -1.11 -10.19
CA LEU A 85 -10.61 -0.61 -9.42
C LEU A 85 -10.60 0.91 -9.41
N ASP A 86 -11.73 1.51 -9.77
CA ASP A 86 -11.99 2.93 -9.55
C ASP A 86 -12.23 3.23 -8.07
N GLU A 87 -12.49 4.48 -7.71
CA GLU A 87 -12.67 4.90 -6.32
C GLU A 87 -13.86 4.20 -5.65
N ALA A 88 -14.98 4.05 -6.37
CA ALA A 88 -16.20 3.44 -5.83
C ALA A 88 -16.03 1.93 -5.61
N ALA A 89 -15.47 1.24 -6.61
CA ALA A 89 -15.17 -0.19 -6.52
C ALA A 89 -14.08 -0.46 -5.47
N ALA A 90 -13.01 0.35 -5.43
CA ALA A 90 -11.96 0.24 -4.44
C ALA A 90 -12.51 0.43 -3.01
N PHE A 91 -13.44 1.36 -2.82
CA PHE A 91 -14.13 1.54 -1.54
C PHE A 91 -14.98 0.31 -1.17
N ALA A 92 -15.77 -0.23 -2.11
CA ALA A 92 -16.59 -1.41 -1.88
C ALA A 92 -15.74 -2.64 -1.51
N TRP A 93 -14.62 -2.88 -2.24
CA TRP A 93 -13.72 -3.99 -2.01
C TRP A 93 -12.94 -3.92 -0.70
N ARG A 94 -12.65 -2.73 -0.19
CA ARG A 94 -11.98 -2.58 1.11
C ARG A 94 -12.92 -2.62 2.31
N THR A 95 -14.24 -2.44 2.10
CA THR A 95 -15.24 -2.35 3.18
C THR A 95 -16.24 -3.50 3.18
N ARG A 96 -17.00 -3.66 2.10
CA ARG A 96 -18.13 -4.59 2.03
C ARG A 96 -17.76 -5.94 1.43
N LEU A 97 -16.86 -5.95 0.46
CA LEU A 97 -16.49 -7.14 -0.31
C LEU A 97 -15.16 -7.75 0.15
N ALA A 98 -14.58 -7.23 1.24
CA ALA A 98 -13.35 -7.75 1.81
C ALA A 98 -13.55 -9.17 2.33
N GLY A 99 -12.97 -10.15 1.65
CA GLY A 99 -12.99 -11.54 2.08
C GLY A 99 -12.02 -11.80 3.24
N PRO A 100 -12.36 -12.67 4.20
CA PRO A 100 -11.54 -12.93 5.39
C PRO A 100 -10.18 -13.58 5.06
N ARG A 101 -10.04 -14.19 3.88
CA ARG A 101 -8.80 -14.82 3.41
C ARG A 101 -8.04 -13.99 2.38
N ALA A 102 -8.52 -12.81 2.03
CA ALA A 102 -7.86 -11.93 1.08
C ALA A 102 -6.65 -11.24 1.72
N ARG A 103 -5.59 -11.01 0.94
CA ARG A 103 -4.46 -10.19 1.36
C ARG A 103 -4.67 -8.77 0.89
N LEU A 104 -4.81 -7.85 1.85
CA LEU A 104 -5.17 -6.47 1.57
C LEU A 104 -4.02 -5.54 1.94
N LEU A 105 -3.44 -4.86 0.96
CA LEU A 105 -2.56 -3.73 1.14
C LEU A 105 -3.37 -2.44 1.01
N ILE A 106 -4.08 -2.07 2.07
CA ILE A 106 -4.94 -0.90 2.10
C ILE A 106 -4.15 0.33 2.51
N ARG A 107 -4.28 1.41 1.71
CA ARG A 107 -3.81 2.74 2.02
C ARG A 107 -4.96 3.73 1.85
N SER A 108 -5.50 4.22 2.97
CA SER A 108 -6.72 5.05 2.98
C SER A 108 -6.61 6.36 2.21
N TYR A 109 -5.39 6.85 2.00
CA TYR A 109 -5.13 8.07 1.23
C TYR A 109 -5.08 7.84 -0.29
N LEU A 110 -5.19 6.58 -0.75
CA LEU A 110 -5.22 6.23 -2.17
C LEU A 110 -6.64 5.83 -2.57
N PRO A 111 -7.27 6.55 -3.52
CA PRO A 111 -8.63 6.29 -3.94
C PRO A 111 -8.74 5.09 -4.90
N ARG A 112 -7.66 4.75 -5.60
CA ARG A 112 -7.62 3.71 -6.63
C ARG A 112 -6.83 2.49 -6.17
N ALA A 113 -7.15 1.33 -6.73
CA ALA A 113 -6.49 0.08 -6.41
C ALA A 113 -6.44 -0.87 -7.60
N VAL A 114 -5.66 -1.92 -7.46
CA VAL A 114 -5.64 -3.07 -8.37
C VAL A 114 -6.00 -4.30 -7.55
N ARG A 115 -6.95 -5.07 -8.04
CA ARG A 115 -7.29 -6.40 -7.54
C ARG A 115 -6.65 -7.44 -8.43
N VAL A 116 -5.98 -8.38 -7.82
CA VAL A 116 -5.31 -9.48 -8.50
C VAL A 116 -5.89 -10.78 -8.00
N GLU A 117 -6.50 -11.57 -8.85
CA GLU A 117 -6.91 -12.93 -8.48
C GLU A 117 -5.69 -13.83 -8.35
N VAL A 118 -5.72 -14.71 -7.37
CA VAL A 118 -4.65 -15.70 -7.17
C VAL A 118 -5.09 -17.00 -7.83
N ALA A 119 -4.35 -17.41 -8.87
CA ALA A 119 -4.66 -18.60 -9.65
C ALA A 119 -4.30 -19.91 -8.92
N GLU A 120 -3.58 -19.83 -7.79
CA GLU A 120 -3.10 -20.99 -7.04
C GLU A 120 -4.01 -21.28 -5.83
N PRO A 121 -4.83 -22.36 -5.86
CA PRO A 121 -5.74 -22.70 -4.77
C PRO A 121 -5.04 -23.05 -3.46
N SER A 122 -3.78 -23.53 -3.52
CA SER A 122 -3.00 -23.92 -2.34
C SER A 122 -2.63 -22.75 -1.44
N LEU A 123 -2.58 -21.52 -1.97
CA LEU A 123 -2.26 -20.32 -1.22
C LEU A 123 -3.38 -19.85 -0.29
N LEU A 124 -4.56 -20.49 -0.31
CA LEU A 124 -5.74 -20.16 0.52
C LEU A 124 -6.12 -18.66 0.48
N CYS A 125 -5.65 -17.93 -0.51
CA CYS A 125 -5.84 -16.51 -0.72
C CYS A 125 -6.53 -16.30 -2.08
N PRO A 126 -7.82 -15.98 -2.13
CA PRO A 126 -8.54 -15.87 -3.39
C PRO A 126 -8.12 -14.65 -4.23
N TYR A 127 -7.70 -13.58 -3.58
CA TYR A 127 -7.25 -12.38 -4.27
C TYR A 127 -6.34 -11.52 -3.39
N VAL A 128 -5.57 -10.67 -4.04
CA VAL A 128 -4.73 -9.63 -3.43
C VAL A 128 -5.27 -8.27 -3.84
N TYR A 129 -5.48 -7.37 -2.89
CA TYR A 129 -5.90 -6.00 -3.11
C TYR A 129 -4.72 -5.06 -2.83
N LEU A 130 -4.35 -4.24 -3.80
CA LEU A 130 -3.20 -3.34 -3.76
C LEU A 130 -3.65 -1.90 -4.01
N SER A 131 -3.57 -1.03 -2.99
CA SER A 131 -3.74 0.41 -3.20
C SER A 131 -2.51 0.97 -3.92
N THR A 132 -2.71 1.69 -5.03
CA THR A 132 -1.64 2.27 -5.85
C THR A 132 -2.05 3.63 -6.41
N ARG A 133 -1.04 4.47 -6.72
CA ARG A 133 -1.23 5.74 -7.44
C ARG A 133 -1.30 5.55 -8.95
N ARG A 134 -0.73 4.44 -9.45
CA ARG A 134 -0.58 4.16 -10.88
C ARG A 134 -1.18 2.79 -11.23
N PRO A 135 -2.51 2.63 -11.14
CA PRO A 135 -3.16 1.32 -11.30
C PRO A 135 -2.92 0.72 -12.69
N THR A 136 -2.92 1.53 -13.74
CA THR A 136 -2.67 1.05 -15.11
C THR A 136 -1.25 0.53 -15.29
N ALA A 137 -0.25 1.23 -14.74
CA ALA A 137 1.15 0.81 -14.83
C ALA A 137 1.41 -0.46 -14.01
N LEU A 138 0.80 -0.58 -12.82
CA LEU A 138 0.90 -1.78 -12.02
C LEU A 138 0.22 -2.97 -12.69
N ALA A 139 -0.98 -2.79 -13.26
CA ALA A 139 -1.70 -3.83 -13.98
C ALA A 139 -0.91 -4.33 -15.20
N ALA A 140 -0.32 -3.42 -15.98
CA ALA A 140 0.52 -3.77 -17.12
C ALA A 140 1.76 -4.58 -16.67
N ALA A 141 2.45 -4.14 -15.61
CA ALA A 141 3.62 -4.85 -15.08
C ALA A 141 3.28 -6.26 -14.55
N LEU A 142 2.09 -6.42 -13.94
CA LEU A 142 1.63 -7.74 -13.48
C LEU A 142 1.26 -8.67 -14.63
N THR A 143 0.65 -8.14 -15.68
CA THR A 143 0.34 -8.90 -16.89
C THR A 143 1.63 -9.34 -17.58
N GLU A 144 2.59 -8.46 -17.72
CA GLU A 144 3.92 -8.77 -18.26
C GLU A 144 4.65 -9.84 -17.42
N ALA A 145 4.62 -9.72 -16.10
CA ALA A 145 5.21 -10.70 -15.19
C ALA A 145 4.55 -12.09 -15.33
N ARG A 146 3.24 -12.13 -15.51
CA ARG A 146 2.49 -13.38 -15.76
C ARG A 146 2.92 -14.01 -17.08
N ASP A 147 2.98 -13.22 -18.16
CA ASP A 147 3.26 -13.70 -19.51
C ASP A 147 4.72 -14.21 -19.63
N HIS A 148 5.66 -13.57 -18.93
CA HIS A 148 7.03 -14.06 -18.81
C HIS A 148 7.16 -15.41 -18.08
N CYS A 149 6.32 -15.66 -17.08
CA CYS A 149 6.31 -16.94 -16.37
C CYS A 149 5.56 -18.04 -17.12
N THR A 150 4.59 -17.67 -17.96
CA THR A 150 3.75 -18.64 -18.70
C THR A 150 4.39 -19.03 -20.03
N SER A 151 5.33 -18.24 -20.57
CA SER A 151 6.10 -18.56 -21.76
C SER A 151 7.36 -19.34 -21.34
N PRO A 152 7.39 -20.69 -21.42
CA PRO A 152 8.61 -21.42 -21.18
C PRO A 152 9.62 -21.02 -22.27
N ALA A 153 10.85 -20.73 -21.86
CA ALA A 153 11.95 -20.32 -22.70
C ALA A 153 12.03 -21.20 -23.97
N ALA A 154 11.51 -20.66 -25.07
CA ALA A 154 11.86 -21.17 -26.39
C ALA A 154 13.31 -20.72 -26.65
N GLY A 155 14.27 -21.53 -26.29
CA GLY A 155 15.65 -21.22 -26.64
C GLY A 155 16.73 -21.76 -25.72
N SER A 156 16.84 -23.08 -25.58
CA SER A 156 18.14 -23.69 -25.36
C SER A 156 18.30 -24.83 -26.38
N ARG A 157 18.84 -24.50 -27.51
CA ARG A 157 19.60 -25.43 -28.35
C ARG A 157 20.99 -24.86 -28.47
#